data_f50e3a67c63e15c2fd47ba908c125b8f
#
_entry.id   f50e3a67c63e15c2fd47ba908c125b8f
#
_cell.length_a   1.000
_cell.length_b   1.000
_cell.length_c   1.000
_cell.angle_alpha   90.00
_cell.angle_beta   90.00
_cell.angle_gamma   90.00
#
_symmetry.space_group_name_H-M   'P 1'
#
loop_
_entity.id
_entity.type
_entity.pdbx_description
1 polymer ?
#
loop_
_entity_poly.entity_id
_entity_poly.type
_entity_poly.pdbx_seq_one_letter_code
_entity_poly.pdbx_strand_id
1 'polypeptide(L)'
;LSLHDALPIYTILQNRHKIDAALYIGRGKAEEIAGIRQALRANLVIFDDELSGSQVRNLEEVLGCKVIDRTTLILEIFARRARTREAKIQVELAQLKYRLPRLTGLGTMLSRTGAGIGTRGPGEKKLEIDKRRIREGIFDLNKELAKIRTTRSVQREKRSRESISKVSLVGYTNSGKSTLRNALCDVAALKRDRKSVV
;
A
#
# COMPACT_ATOMS: atom_id res chain seq x y z
N LEU A 1 -9.34 -7.04 13.01
CA LEU A 1 -9.96 -5.72 13.17
C LEU A 1 -10.17 -5.14 11.78
N SER A 2 -11.42 -4.87 11.43
CA SER A 2 -11.76 -4.22 10.17
C SER A 2 -11.37 -2.74 10.25
N LEU A 3 -10.53 -2.25 9.33
CA LEU A 3 -10.19 -0.83 9.24
C LEU A 3 -11.43 0.05 8.93
N HIS A 4 -12.55 -0.56 8.55
CA HIS A 4 -13.82 0.14 8.35
C HIS A 4 -14.46 0.62 9.65
N ASP A 5 -14.14 -0.03 10.77
CA ASP A 5 -14.70 0.25 12.09
C ASP A 5 -13.69 0.94 13.02
N ALA A 6 -12.46 1.16 12.53
CA ALA A 6 -11.43 1.82 13.32
C ALA A 6 -11.52 3.33 13.14
N LEU A 7 -12.32 3.97 14.00
CA LEU A 7 -12.21 5.41 14.20
C LEU A 7 -10.91 5.69 14.96
N PRO A 8 -10.20 6.81 14.63
CA PRO A 8 -9.03 7.20 15.41
C PRO A 8 -9.46 7.47 16.86
N ILE A 9 -8.83 6.78 17.80
CA ILE A 9 -9.11 6.95 19.23
C ILE A 9 -8.66 8.35 19.67
N TYR A 10 -7.57 8.83 19.09
CA TYR A 10 -6.98 10.13 19.41
C TYR A 10 -6.23 10.67 18.21
N THR A 11 -6.27 12.00 18.01
CA THR A 11 -5.59 12.70 16.94
C THR A 11 -4.68 13.76 17.51
N ILE A 12 -3.42 13.79 17.07
CA ILE A 12 -2.42 14.76 17.48
C ILE A 12 -2.02 15.58 16.27
N LEU A 13 -2.11 16.90 16.40
CA LEU A 13 -1.65 17.83 15.40
C LEU A 13 -0.33 18.48 15.88
N GLN A 14 0.64 18.55 15.00
CA GLN A 14 1.89 19.25 15.26
C GLN A 14 2.25 20.14 14.08
N ASN A 15 2.34 21.43 14.32
CA ASN A 15 2.89 22.40 13.36
C ASN A 15 4.39 22.53 13.61
N ARG A 16 5.20 22.16 12.62
CA ARG A 16 6.66 22.23 12.71
C ARG A 16 7.26 22.68 11.40
N HIS A 17 8.15 23.66 11.44
CA HIS A 17 8.85 24.16 10.24
C HIS A 17 9.99 23.23 9.80
N LYS A 18 10.51 22.38 10.68
CA LYS A 18 11.63 21.49 10.38
C LYS A 18 11.32 20.06 10.83
N ILE A 19 11.36 19.13 9.88
CA ILE A 19 11.18 17.70 10.11
C ILE A 19 12.45 17.15 10.75
N ASP A 20 12.28 16.28 11.77
CA ASP A 20 13.38 15.56 12.37
C ASP A 20 13.81 14.39 11.46
N ALA A 21 15.11 14.28 11.20
CA ALA A 21 15.63 13.25 10.31
C ALA A 21 15.48 11.82 10.86
N ALA A 22 15.53 11.67 12.20
CA ALA A 22 15.49 10.37 12.86
C ALA A 22 14.09 9.90 13.21
N LEU A 23 13.23 10.80 13.69
CA LEU A 23 11.90 10.48 14.23
C LEU A 23 10.74 11.16 13.49
N TYR A 24 11.02 11.98 12.45
CA TYR A 24 10.03 12.82 11.77
C TYR A 24 9.48 13.93 12.68
N ILE A 25 8.96 13.54 13.84
CA ILE A 25 8.59 14.41 14.98
C ILE A 25 9.76 14.50 15.97
N GLY A 26 9.85 15.57 16.77
CA GLY A 26 10.89 15.66 17.78
C GLY A 26 10.76 14.57 18.87
N ARG A 27 11.88 14.25 19.52
CA ARG A 27 11.96 13.19 20.53
C ARG A 27 10.95 13.38 21.67
N GLY A 28 10.86 14.57 22.24
CA GLY A 28 9.90 14.87 23.31
C GLY A 28 8.44 14.64 22.89
N LYS A 29 8.09 14.95 21.61
CA LYS A 29 6.76 14.67 21.09
C LYS A 29 6.53 13.15 20.89
N ALA A 30 7.55 12.41 20.48
CA ALA A 30 7.45 10.94 20.40
C ALA A 30 7.24 10.32 21.79
N GLU A 31 7.92 10.79 22.81
CA GLU A 31 7.76 10.33 24.20
C GLU A 31 6.35 10.70 24.75
N GLU A 32 5.84 11.89 24.46
CA GLU A 32 4.45 12.29 24.78
C GLU A 32 3.43 11.33 24.14
N ILE A 33 3.61 11.03 22.83
CA ILE A 33 2.75 10.10 22.10
C ILE A 33 2.83 8.71 22.70
N ALA A 34 4.01 8.25 23.12
CA ALA A 34 4.20 6.96 23.78
C ALA A 34 3.38 6.87 25.08
N GLY A 35 3.37 7.95 25.89
CA GLY A 35 2.55 8.04 27.11
C GLY A 35 1.06 8.00 26.80
N ILE A 36 0.59 8.76 25.82
CA ILE A 36 -0.83 8.77 25.40
C ILE A 36 -1.23 7.39 24.87
N ARG A 37 -0.37 6.77 24.03
CA ARG A 37 -0.59 5.42 23.52
C ARG A 37 -0.78 4.39 24.61
N GLN A 38 0.05 4.45 25.67
CA GLN A 38 -0.05 3.54 26.80
C GLN A 38 -1.35 3.75 27.57
N ALA A 39 -1.71 5.00 27.87
CA ALA A 39 -2.93 5.35 28.57
C ALA A 39 -4.19 4.88 27.84
N LEU A 40 -4.21 5.01 26.51
CA LEU A 40 -5.32 4.61 25.64
C LEU A 40 -5.24 3.13 25.19
N ARG A 41 -4.20 2.39 25.57
CA ARG A 41 -3.91 1.02 25.12
C ARG A 41 -3.95 0.87 23.59
N ALA A 42 -3.51 1.92 22.87
CA ALA A 42 -3.47 1.87 21.43
C ALA A 42 -2.32 0.96 20.96
N ASN A 43 -2.58 0.15 19.94
CA ASN A 43 -1.63 -0.81 19.37
C ASN A 43 -1.07 -0.39 18.03
N LEU A 44 -1.52 0.73 17.49
CA LEU A 44 -1.14 1.26 16.19
C LEU A 44 -1.09 2.79 16.23
N VAL A 45 -0.03 3.36 15.64
CA VAL A 45 0.09 4.80 15.39
C VAL A 45 0.19 5.03 13.88
N ILE A 46 -0.59 5.97 13.38
CA ILE A 46 -0.66 6.31 11.96
C ILE A 46 -0.15 7.73 11.77
N PHE A 47 0.80 7.90 10.88
CA PHE A 47 1.28 9.21 10.45
C PHE A 47 0.61 9.61 9.14
N ASP A 48 0.13 10.84 9.04
CA ASP A 48 -0.53 11.36 7.83
C ASP A 48 0.48 11.80 6.76
N ASP A 49 1.75 11.62 6.99
CA ASP A 49 2.85 11.89 6.05
C ASP A 49 3.65 10.64 5.74
N GLU A 50 4.44 10.69 4.67
CA GLU A 50 5.35 9.59 4.32
C GLU A 50 6.56 9.54 5.25
N LEU A 51 6.84 8.36 5.77
CA LEU A 51 7.99 8.09 6.62
C LEU A 51 9.06 7.30 5.87
N SER A 52 10.32 7.59 6.14
CA SER A 52 11.42 6.71 5.72
C SER A 52 11.43 5.42 6.53
N GLY A 53 12.04 4.36 6.00
CA GLY A 53 12.15 3.09 6.72
C GLY A 53 12.92 3.19 8.05
N SER A 54 13.88 4.12 8.17
CA SER A 54 14.58 4.42 9.43
C SER A 54 13.69 5.13 10.43
N GLN A 55 12.90 6.11 9.97
CA GLN A 55 11.95 6.81 10.83
C GLN A 55 10.88 5.90 11.39
N VAL A 56 10.30 5.02 10.55
CA VAL A 56 9.31 4.02 11.02
C VAL A 56 9.89 3.18 12.14
N ARG A 57 11.10 2.63 11.96
CA ARG A 57 11.73 1.80 12.98
C ARG A 57 12.02 2.56 14.27
N ASN A 58 12.65 3.74 14.15
CA ASN A 58 12.98 4.54 15.33
C ASN A 58 11.72 4.95 16.10
N LEU A 59 10.64 5.24 15.39
CA LEU A 59 9.34 5.51 16.00
C LEU A 59 8.74 4.28 16.66
N GLU A 60 8.80 3.09 16.03
CA GLU A 60 8.34 1.84 16.63
C GLU A 60 9.09 1.50 17.92
N GLU A 61 10.40 1.77 17.95
CA GLU A 61 11.24 1.58 19.13
C GLU A 61 10.83 2.51 20.28
N VAL A 62 10.63 3.82 20.00
CA VAL A 62 10.23 4.80 21.01
C VAL A 62 8.77 4.61 21.44
N LEU A 63 7.87 4.36 20.50
CA LEU A 63 6.44 4.25 20.77
C LEU A 63 6.05 2.87 21.34
N GLY A 64 6.87 1.84 21.15
CA GLY A 64 6.59 0.47 21.57
C GLY A 64 5.36 -0.16 20.91
N CYS A 65 5.00 0.26 19.70
CA CYS A 65 3.89 -0.28 18.94
C CYS A 65 4.15 -0.17 17.43
N LYS A 66 3.27 -0.78 16.62
CA LYS A 66 3.35 -0.68 15.17
C LYS A 66 3.10 0.75 14.70
N VAL A 67 3.95 1.22 13.78
CA VAL A 67 3.82 2.52 13.13
C VAL A 67 3.60 2.31 11.64
N ILE A 68 2.61 2.97 11.08
CA ILE A 68 2.37 3.01 9.64
C ILE A 68 2.22 4.44 9.17
N ASP A 69 2.54 4.69 7.93
CA ASP A 69 2.34 5.96 7.27
C ASP A 69 1.09 5.97 6.39
N ARG A 70 0.72 7.14 5.91
CA ARG A 70 -0.45 7.35 5.05
C ARG A 70 -0.47 6.43 3.83
N THR A 71 0.66 6.30 3.14
CA THR A 71 0.75 5.47 1.93
C THR A 71 0.54 3.99 2.25
N THR A 72 1.14 3.49 3.33
CA THR A 72 0.91 2.11 3.80
C THR A 72 -0.56 1.86 4.13
N LEU A 73 -1.21 2.80 4.84
CA LEU A 73 -2.63 2.69 5.17
C LEU A 73 -3.51 2.63 3.90
N ILE A 74 -3.27 3.52 2.94
CA ILE A 74 -4.01 3.54 1.66
C ILE A 74 -3.83 2.22 0.91
N LEU A 75 -2.60 1.71 0.82
CA LEU A 75 -2.32 0.43 0.15
C LEU A 75 -3.00 -0.75 0.85
N GLU A 76 -3.06 -0.74 2.19
CA GLU A 76 -3.80 -1.76 2.95
C GLU A 76 -5.31 -1.72 2.70
N ILE A 77 -5.89 -0.51 2.62
CA ILE A 77 -7.31 -0.33 2.28
C ILE A 77 -7.59 -0.85 0.87
N PHE A 78 -6.73 -0.55 -0.11
CA PHE A 78 -6.88 -1.07 -1.45
C PHE A 78 -6.73 -2.59 -1.51
N ALA A 79 -5.78 -3.18 -0.77
CA ALA A 79 -5.60 -4.62 -0.69
C ALA A 79 -6.86 -5.34 -0.20
N ARG A 80 -7.51 -4.79 0.82
CA ARG A 80 -8.77 -5.35 1.35
C ARG A 80 -9.95 -5.20 0.39
N ARG A 81 -9.99 -4.12 -0.40
CA ARG A 81 -11.05 -3.84 -1.37
C ARG A 81 -10.83 -4.50 -2.73
N ALA A 82 -9.65 -4.96 -3.03
CA ALA A 82 -9.31 -5.59 -4.29
C ALA A 82 -10.03 -6.94 -4.45
N ARG A 83 -11.05 -6.99 -5.30
CA ARG A 83 -11.83 -8.20 -5.56
C ARG A 83 -11.38 -8.94 -6.81
N THR A 84 -10.92 -8.20 -7.83
CA THR A 84 -10.47 -8.80 -9.09
C THR A 84 -9.02 -9.26 -9.00
N ARG A 85 -8.63 -10.27 -9.79
CA ARG A 85 -7.24 -10.75 -9.87
C ARG A 85 -6.29 -9.62 -10.26
N GLU A 86 -6.67 -8.82 -11.26
CA GLU A 86 -5.86 -7.69 -11.69
C GLU A 86 -5.67 -6.64 -10.58
N ALA A 87 -6.77 -6.26 -9.88
CA ALA A 87 -6.67 -5.30 -8.78
C ALA A 87 -5.77 -5.82 -7.64
N LYS A 88 -5.84 -7.11 -7.31
CA LYS A 88 -4.96 -7.73 -6.31
C LYS A 88 -3.49 -7.64 -6.73
N ILE A 89 -3.18 -8.00 -7.97
CA ILE A 89 -1.82 -7.92 -8.51
C ILE A 89 -1.30 -6.48 -8.53
N GLN A 90 -2.14 -5.52 -8.93
CA GLN A 90 -1.76 -4.10 -8.95
C GLN A 90 -1.44 -3.57 -7.55
N VAL A 91 -2.25 -3.91 -6.55
CA VAL A 91 -2.02 -3.49 -5.16
C VAL A 91 -0.77 -4.16 -4.59
N GLU A 92 -0.59 -5.45 -4.80
CA GLU A 92 0.60 -6.19 -4.37
C GLU A 92 1.87 -5.60 -5.00
N LEU A 93 1.83 -5.31 -6.31
CA LEU A 93 2.92 -4.64 -7.01
C LEU A 93 3.25 -3.27 -6.41
N ALA A 94 2.22 -2.47 -6.09
CA ALA A 94 2.40 -1.17 -5.44
C ALA A 94 3.01 -1.32 -4.03
N GLN A 95 2.56 -2.30 -3.24
CA GLN A 95 3.13 -2.60 -1.93
C GLN A 95 4.59 -3.02 -2.00
N LEU A 96 4.97 -3.90 -2.94
CA LEU A 96 6.36 -4.32 -3.12
C LEU A 96 7.25 -3.15 -3.57
N LYS A 97 6.79 -2.33 -4.52
CA LYS A 97 7.52 -1.13 -4.97
C LYS A 97 7.71 -0.13 -3.83
N TYR A 98 6.72 0.02 -2.97
CA TYR A 98 6.79 0.92 -1.81
C TYR A 98 7.73 0.40 -0.72
N ARG A 99 7.79 -0.91 -0.50
CA ARG A 99 8.67 -1.55 0.48
C ARG A 99 10.13 -1.59 0.06
N LEU A 100 10.41 -1.74 -1.24
CA LEU A 100 11.76 -1.92 -1.75
C LEU A 100 12.76 -0.83 -1.33
N PRO A 101 12.50 0.49 -1.50
CA PRO A 101 13.40 1.55 -1.07
C PRO A 101 13.52 1.63 0.47
N ARG A 102 12.49 1.23 1.20
CA ARG A 102 12.49 1.23 2.68
C ARG A 102 13.37 0.15 3.29
N LEU A 103 13.61 -0.95 2.59
CA LEU A 103 14.60 -1.96 3.00
C LEU A 103 16.04 -1.45 2.89
N THR A 104 16.32 -0.48 2.02
CA THR A 104 17.71 0.02 1.86
C THR A 104 18.25 0.77 3.06
N GLY A 105 17.40 1.38 3.88
CA GLY A 105 17.80 2.04 5.13
C GLY A 105 18.20 1.08 6.27
N LEU A 106 17.87 -0.20 6.14
CA LEU A 106 18.17 -1.24 7.13
C LEU A 106 19.63 -1.74 7.10
N GLY A 107 20.27 -1.70 5.93
CA GLY A 107 21.61 -2.29 5.73
C GLY A 107 22.75 -1.50 6.38
N THR A 108 22.64 -0.18 6.41
CA THR A 108 23.69 0.70 6.95
C THR A 108 23.83 0.65 8.47
N MET A 109 22.78 0.28 9.20
CA MET A 109 22.85 0.11 10.65
C MET A 109 23.32 -1.28 11.09
N LEU A 110 22.98 -2.33 10.33
CA LEU A 110 23.46 -3.69 10.57
C LEU A 110 24.97 -3.84 10.29
N SER A 111 25.54 -2.98 9.44
CA SER A 111 26.97 -2.94 9.16
C SER A 111 27.77 -2.25 10.27
N ARG A 112 27.16 -1.44 11.13
CA ARG A 112 27.83 -0.73 12.24
C ARG A 112 28.18 -1.64 13.43
N THR A 113 27.53 -2.81 13.52
CA THR A 113 27.79 -3.80 14.61
C THR A 113 28.75 -4.90 14.20
N GLY A 114 29.24 -4.92 12.96
CA GLY A 114 30.22 -5.92 12.48
C GLY A 114 31.62 -5.31 12.35
N ALA A 115 32.54 -5.73 13.17
CA ALA A 115 33.94 -5.35 13.13
C ALA A 115 34.58 -5.69 11.77
N GLY A 116 35.31 -4.73 11.18
CA GLY A 116 36.28 -4.95 10.11
C GLY A 116 35.87 -4.45 8.73
N ILE A 117 36.77 -3.68 8.15
CA ILE A 117 36.75 -3.20 6.76
C ILE A 117 36.85 -4.43 5.83
N GLY A 118 35.76 -4.71 5.08
CA GLY A 118 35.82 -5.71 3.99
C GLY A 118 35.00 -6.99 4.15
N THR A 119 34.44 -7.30 5.32
CA THR A 119 33.57 -8.47 5.49
C THR A 119 32.09 -8.09 5.48
N ARG A 120 31.36 -8.47 4.42
CA ARG A 120 29.91 -8.41 4.38
C ARG A 120 29.33 -9.23 5.54
N GLY A 121 28.76 -8.58 6.54
CA GLY A 121 28.13 -9.24 7.68
C GLY A 121 26.91 -10.09 7.28
N PRO A 122 26.48 -11.06 8.10
CA PRO A 122 25.33 -11.93 7.83
C PRO A 122 24.03 -11.15 7.63
N GLY A 123 23.89 -9.96 8.22
CA GLY A 123 22.75 -9.06 8.03
C GLY A 123 22.70 -8.41 6.65
N GLU A 124 23.84 -8.08 6.03
CA GLU A 124 23.89 -7.55 4.66
C GLU A 124 23.49 -8.61 3.64
N LYS A 125 23.92 -9.86 3.81
CA LYS A 125 23.49 -10.97 2.95
C LYS A 125 21.97 -11.19 3.02
N LYS A 126 21.39 -11.14 4.20
CA LYS A 126 19.93 -11.30 4.38
C LYS A 126 19.16 -10.19 3.69
N LEU A 127 19.59 -8.93 3.87
CA LEU A 127 18.99 -7.78 3.23
C LEU A 127 19.05 -7.85 1.70
N GLU A 128 20.19 -8.30 1.17
CA GLU A 128 20.38 -8.45 -0.27
C GLU A 128 19.51 -9.56 -0.86
N ILE A 129 19.33 -10.66 -0.14
CA ILE A 129 18.40 -11.73 -0.48
C ILE A 129 16.95 -11.21 -0.48
N ASP A 130 16.55 -10.46 0.54
CA ASP A 130 15.19 -9.91 0.64
C ASP A 130 14.91 -8.90 -0.47
N LYS A 131 15.87 -8.04 -0.81
CA LYS A 131 15.76 -7.14 -1.97
C LYS A 131 15.62 -7.90 -3.28
N ARG A 132 16.38 -8.97 -3.46
CA ARG A 132 16.30 -9.82 -4.65
C ARG A 132 14.92 -10.43 -4.76
N ARG A 133 14.42 -11.06 -3.72
CA ARG A 133 13.07 -11.66 -3.69
C ARG A 133 11.98 -10.64 -4.04
N ILE A 134 12.08 -9.42 -3.51
CA ILE A 134 11.11 -8.36 -3.84
C ILE A 134 11.22 -7.95 -5.31
N ARG A 135 12.43 -7.82 -5.87
CA ARG A 135 12.61 -7.50 -7.30
C ARG A 135 12.08 -8.60 -8.20
N GLU A 136 12.32 -9.86 -7.86
CA GLU A 136 11.77 -11.02 -8.55
C GLU A 136 10.25 -11.01 -8.51
N GLY A 137 9.64 -10.79 -7.32
CA GLY A 137 8.20 -10.62 -7.19
C GLY A 137 7.63 -9.48 -8.03
N ILE A 138 8.30 -8.31 -8.05
CA ILE A 138 7.90 -7.18 -8.91
C ILE A 138 7.94 -7.57 -10.40
N PHE A 139 8.97 -8.29 -10.82
CA PHE A 139 9.11 -8.75 -12.21
C PHE A 139 7.98 -9.73 -12.59
N ASP A 140 7.70 -10.72 -11.74
CA ASP A 140 6.66 -11.72 -11.99
C ASP A 140 5.26 -11.11 -12.03
N LEU A 141 4.94 -10.21 -11.10
CA LEU A 141 3.67 -9.49 -11.09
C LEU A 141 3.49 -8.59 -12.31
N ASN A 142 4.55 -7.90 -12.77
CA ASN A 142 4.49 -7.14 -14.03
C ASN A 142 4.22 -8.03 -15.23
N LYS A 143 4.85 -9.21 -15.30
CA LYS A 143 4.63 -10.20 -16.37
C LYS A 143 3.20 -10.71 -16.34
N GLU A 144 2.64 -10.95 -15.16
CA GLU A 144 1.25 -11.38 -15.01
C GLU A 144 0.26 -10.29 -15.44
N LEU A 145 0.50 -9.03 -15.05
CA LEU A 145 -0.30 -7.88 -15.52
C LEU A 145 -0.26 -7.72 -17.04
N ALA A 146 0.91 -7.91 -17.65
CA ALA A 146 1.03 -7.87 -19.11
C ALA A 146 0.16 -8.94 -19.79
N LYS A 147 0.16 -10.17 -19.28
CA LYS A 147 -0.72 -11.25 -19.79
C LYS A 147 -2.21 -10.89 -19.69
N ILE A 148 -2.63 -10.33 -18.56
CA ILE A 148 -4.02 -9.90 -18.35
C ILE A 148 -4.40 -8.80 -19.36
N ARG A 149 -3.51 -7.83 -19.59
CA ARG A 149 -3.72 -6.75 -20.58
C ARG A 149 -3.86 -7.30 -21.99
N THR A 150 -2.99 -8.23 -22.40
CA THR A 150 -3.07 -8.90 -23.71
C THR A 150 -4.39 -9.64 -23.87
N THR A 151 -4.82 -10.43 -22.88
CA THR A 151 -6.10 -11.12 -22.92
C THR A 151 -7.27 -10.16 -23.07
N ARG A 152 -7.25 -9.02 -22.35
CA ARG A 152 -8.28 -7.98 -22.49
C ARG A 152 -8.26 -7.30 -23.86
N SER A 153 -7.08 -7.07 -24.44
CA SER A 153 -6.96 -6.52 -25.79
C SER A 153 -7.64 -7.42 -26.80
N VAL A 154 -7.35 -8.72 -26.78
CA VAL A 154 -7.98 -9.71 -27.67
C VAL A 154 -9.51 -9.73 -27.50
N GLN A 155 -10.00 -9.71 -26.25
CA GLN A 155 -11.43 -9.65 -25.98
C GLN A 155 -12.08 -8.37 -26.49
N ARG A 156 -11.40 -7.23 -26.38
CA ARG A 156 -11.90 -5.94 -26.93
C ARG A 156 -11.95 -5.95 -28.44
N GLU A 157 -10.94 -6.50 -29.11
CA GLU A 157 -10.94 -6.65 -30.57
C GLU A 157 -12.06 -7.55 -31.04
N LYS A 158 -12.31 -8.69 -30.37
CA LYS A 158 -13.45 -9.56 -30.68
C LYS A 158 -14.78 -8.79 -30.62
N ARG A 159 -15.05 -8.07 -29.50
CA ARG A 159 -16.26 -7.26 -29.36
C ARG A 159 -16.34 -6.13 -30.39
N SER A 160 -15.20 -5.59 -30.81
CA SER A 160 -15.18 -4.55 -31.86
C SER A 160 -15.56 -5.13 -33.23
N ARG A 161 -15.12 -6.34 -33.55
CA ARG A 161 -15.47 -7.05 -34.80
C ARG A 161 -16.96 -7.45 -34.83
N GLU A 162 -17.53 -7.77 -33.68
CA GLU A 162 -18.95 -8.11 -33.54
C GLU A 162 -19.88 -6.86 -33.58
N SER A 163 -19.36 -5.67 -33.89
CA SER A 163 -20.11 -4.40 -34.05
C SER A 163 -21.01 -4.05 -32.85
N ILE A 164 -20.65 -4.49 -31.64
CA ILE A 164 -21.39 -4.20 -30.43
C ILE A 164 -21.24 -2.72 -30.07
N SER A 165 -22.35 -1.99 -30.00
CA SER A 165 -22.37 -0.60 -29.61
C SER A 165 -21.84 -0.40 -28.18
N LYS A 166 -20.94 0.57 -28.01
CA LYS A 166 -20.33 0.90 -26.72
C LYS A 166 -20.85 2.24 -26.24
N VAL A 167 -21.42 2.27 -25.06
CA VAL A 167 -21.89 3.50 -24.41
C VAL A 167 -21.11 3.70 -23.11
N SER A 168 -20.58 4.90 -22.90
CA SER A 168 -19.88 5.27 -21.68
C SER A 168 -20.70 6.27 -20.88
N LEU A 169 -20.93 5.97 -19.59
CA LEU A 169 -21.56 6.89 -18.64
C LEU A 169 -20.45 7.65 -17.89
N VAL A 170 -20.41 8.97 -18.09
CA VAL A 170 -19.43 9.86 -17.46
C VAL A 170 -20.13 10.81 -16.50
N GLY A 171 -19.51 11.12 -15.38
CA GLY A 171 -20.04 12.07 -14.38
C GLY A 171 -19.30 11.93 -13.05
N TYR A 172 -19.54 12.88 -12.15
CA TYR A 172 -18.93 12.90 -10.80
C TYR A 172 -19.31 11.70 -9.95
N THR A 173 -18.55 11.43 -8.90
CA THR A 173 -18.91 10.44 -7.87
C THR A 173 -20.30 10.74 -7.32
N ASN A 174 -21.07 9.69 -7.05
CA ASN A 174 -22.45 9.78 -6.53
C ASN A 174 -23.48 10.45 -7.46
N SER A 175 -23.17 10.68 -8.74
CA SER A 175 -24.12 11.24 -9.74
C SER A 175 -25.12 10.21 -10.28
N GLY A 176 -25.30 9.08 -9.66
CA GLY A 176 -26.29 8.07 -10.08
C GLY A 176 -25.91 7.22 -11.29
N LYS A 177 -24.64 7.25 -11.78
CA LYS A 177 -24.20 6.45 -12.94
C LYS A 177 -24.49 4.95 -12.80
N SER A 178 -24.19 4.41 -11.63
CA SER A 178 -24.41 2.99 -11.35
C SER A 178 -25.90 2.65 -11.28
N THR A 179 -26.71 3.55 -10.75
CA THR A 179 -28.16 3.42 -10.68
C THR A 179 -28.76 3.42 -12.08
N LEU A 180 -28.36 4.39 -12.92
CA LEU A 180 -28.80 4.48 -14.31
C LEU A 180 -28.38 3.24 -15.11
N ARG A 181 -27.12 2.82 -14.99
CA ARG A 181 -26.64 1.59 -15.64
C ARG A 181 -27.47 0.37 -15.21
N ASN A 182 -27.77 0.25 -13.93
CA ASN A 182 -28.54 -0.88 -13.41
C ASN A 182 -30.00 -0.85 -13.85
N ALA A 183 -30.56 0.36 -14.06
CA ALA A 183 -31.92 0.53 -14.61
C ALA A 183 -31.99 0.22 -16.12
N LEU A 184 -30.92 0.51 -16.86
CA LEU A 184 -30.83 0.24 -18.30
C LEU A 184 -30.49 -1.22 -18.63
N CYS A 185 -29.80 -1.91 -17.70
CA CYS A 185 -29.39 -3.28 -17.89
C CYS A 185 -30.24 -4.19 -17.01
N ASP A 186 -30.94 -5.14 -17.61
CA ASP A 186 -31.72 -6.13 -16.85
C ASP A 186 -30.80 -6.88 -15.89
N VAL A 187 -31.09 -6.84 -14.60
CA VAL A 187 -30.22 -7.34 -13.50
C VAL A 187 -29.90 -8.83 -13.66
N ALA A 188 -30.72 -9.60 -14.35
CA ALA A 188 -30.51 -11.01 -14.63
C ALA A 188 -29.35 -11.26 -15.62
N ALA A 189 -29.15 -10.40 -16.62
CA ALA A 189 -28.07 -10.50 -17.60
C ALA A 189 -26.72 -10.11 -16.98
N LEU A 190 -26.68 -9.16 -16.05
CA LEU A 190 -25.49 -8.66 -15.38
C LEU A 190 -24.84 -9.69 -14.41
N LYS A 191 -25.58 -10.64 -13.87
CA LYS A 191 -25.01 -11.71 -13.03
C LYS A 191 -24.10 -12.66 -13.83
N ARG A 192 -24.35 -12.83 -15.12
CA ARG A 192 -23.51 -13.65 -16.00
C ARG A 192 -22.24 -12.93 -16.47
N ASP A 193 -22.27 -11.61 -16.59
CA ASP A 193 -21.19 -10.83 -17.20
C ASP A 193 -20.23 -10.17 -16.20
N ARG A 194 -20.43 -10.37 -14.89
CA ARG A 194 -19.54 -9.83 -13.83
C ARG A 194 -18.10 -10.39 -13.87
N LYS A 195 -17.80 -11.34 -14.74
CA LYS A 195 -16.44 -11.84 -14.99
C LYS A 195 -15.65 -11.03 -16.02
N SER A 196 -16.25 -10.07 -16.70
CA SER A 196 -15.62 -9.42 -17.86
C SER A 196 -15.60 -7.89 -17.87
N VAL A 197 -16.08 -7.19 -16.83
CA VAL A 197 -16.08 -5.71 -16.85
C VAL A 197 -15.66 -5.13 -15.51
N VAL A 198 -14.40 -4.91 -15.35
CA VAL A 198 -13.76 -3.74 -14.70
C VAL A 198 -12.48 -3.44 -15.45
#